data_a0c38ec8b4a41cdb5f6867fc61a9459e
#
_entry.id   a0c38ec8b4a41cdb5f6867fc61a9459e
#
_cell.length_a   1.000
_cell.length_b   1.000
_cell.length_c   1.000
_cell.angle_alpha   90.00
_cell.angle_beta   90.00
_cell.angle_gamma   90.00
#
_symmetry.space_group_name_H-M   'P 1'
#
loop_
_entity.id
_entity.type
_entity.pdbx_description
1 polymer ?
#
loop_
_entity_poly.entity_id
_entity_poly.type
_entity_poly.pdbx_seq_one_letter_code
_entity_poly.pdbx_strand_id
1 'polypeptide(L)'
;MIIFNKLNLNRNRVWRLLEPAEDNDNLSKFIDVFLVNLIFFNILMVILETVETLYFKYKLWFIYFELFSVTVFSLEYISRFWSCVENKAKSETNGKARLRYIFSFSAIIDLIAILPSLLAFLFPTVDLRFVRALRIFRLLKFSRYSNSINTLLVVLWDQRKSLGAAFFILFIVLIISSSGMYIVEKDIQPDKFGSIPQSMWWSIVTLTTVGYGDVYPVTSMGKFFGSIIIILGIGTVALPSGILASAFTEYTRRNQKKYEDKLKFMLSDNIIDAEERKELNDLSEKLNLSDEDIEAIEDHYKNKKKKS
;
A
#
# COMPACT_ATOMS: atom_id res chain seq x y z
N MET A 1 -21.33 16.86 -20.26
CA MET A 1 -20.58 17.54 -21.33
C MET A 1 -20.75 19.05 -21.30
N ILE A 2 -21.90 19.62 -20.93
CA ILE A 2 -22.20 21.08 -20.94
C ILE A 2 -21.56 21.83 -19.75
N ILE A 3 -21.34 21.19 -18.60
CA ILE A 3 -20.77 21.82 -17.39
C ILE A 3 -19.25 22.04 -17.53
N PHE A 4 -18.53 21.16 -18.21
CA PHE A 4 -17.08 21.25 -18.41
C PHE A 4 -16.64 22.36 -19.37
N ASN A 5 -17.50 22.79 -20.28
CA ASN A 5 -17.20 23.84 -21.24
C ASN A 5 -17.25 25.26 -20.64
N LYS A 6 -17.97 25.43 -19.52
CA LYS A 6 -18.10 26.74 -18.84
C LYS A 6 -16.91 27.08 -17.93
N LEU A 7 -16.12 26.04 -17.52
CA LEU A 7 -14.96 26.20 -16.61
C LEU A 7 -13.61 26.22 -17.34
N ASN A 8 -13.60 26.24 -18.68
CA ASN A 8 -12.37 26.17 -19.49
C ASN A 8 -11.44 25.01 -19.11
N LEU A 9 -12.03 23.92 -18.58
CA LEU A 9 -11.32 22.72 -18.14
C LEU A 9 -11.00 21.87 -19.36
N ASN A 10 -9.83 22.13 -19.96
CA ASN A 10 -9.30 21.27 -21.00
C ASN A 10 -8.96 19.90 -20.38
N ARG A 11 -9.20 18.81 -21.12
CA ARG A 11 -8.95 17.42 -20.67
C ARG A 11 -7.55 17.24 -20.07
N ASN A 12 -6.54 17.89 -20.65
CA ASN A 12 -5.16 17.93 -20.15
C ASN A 12 -5.07 18.59 -18.75
N ARG A 13 -5.85 19.66 -18.50
CA ARG A 13 -5.88 20.32 -17.17
C ARG A 13 -6.50 19.38 -16.12
N VAL A 14 -7.59 18.69 -16.46
CA VAL A 14 -8.22 17.70 -15.54
C VAL A 14 -7.27 16.55 -15.24
N TRP A 15 -6.53 16.08 -16.23
CA TRP A 15 -5.52 15.04 -16.01
C TRP A 15 -4.44 15.50 -15.03
N ARG A 16 -3.87 16.69 -15.21
CA ARG A 16 -2.86 17.24 -14.29
C ARG A 16 -3.39 17.50 -12.88
N LEU A 17 -4.66 17.89 -12.74
CA LEU A 17 -5.29 18.14 -11.44
C LEU A 17 -5.55 16.86 -10.63
N LEU A 18 -5.64 15.71 -11.31
CA LEU A 18 -5.95 14.41 -10.69
C LEU A 18 -4.72 13.48 -10.58
N GLU A 19 -3.59 13.83 -11.20
CA GLU A 19 -2.29 13.22 -10.91
C GLU A 19 -1.69 13.87 -9.65
N PRO A 20 -0.77 13.18 -8.93
CA PRO A 20 -0.11 13.75 -7.76
C PRO A 20 0.43 15.15 -8.06
N ALA A 21 0.16 16.10 -7.16
CA ALA A 21 0.41 17.51 -7.40
C ALA A 21 1.90 17.80 -7.65
N GLU A 22 2.21 18.48 -8.75
CA GLU A 22 3.51 19.13 -8.94
C GLU A 22 3.60 20.38 -8.05
N ASP A 23 4.82 20.75 -7.61
CA ASP A 23 5.06 21.77 -6.59
C ASP A 23 4.43 23.15 -6.85
N ASN A 24 4.14 23.50 -8.09
CA ASN A 24 3.64 24.81 -8.48
C ASN A 24 2.11 24.89 -8.71
N ASP A 25 1.32 23.83 -8.44
CA ASP A 25 -0.13 23.84 -8.67
C ASP A 25 -0.94 23.77 -7.39
N ASN A 26 -1.25 24.92 -6.80
CA ASN A 26 -2.01 25.03 -5.56
C ASN A 26 -3.40 24.36 -5.64
N LEU A 27 -4.04 24.33 -6.83
CA LEU A 27 -5.34 23.69 -6.99
C LEU A 27 -5.23 22.17 -6.96
N SER A 28 -4.20 21.60 -7.58
CA SER A 28 -3.91 20.16 -7.50
C SER A 28 -3.60 19.74 -6.07
N LYS A 29 -2.74 20.49 -5.36
CA LYS A 29 -2.45 20.26 -3.92
C LYS A 29 -3.73 20.30 -3.06
N PHE A 30 -4.61 21.26 -3.31
CA PHE A 30 -5.89 21.35 -2.58
C PHE A 30 -6.77 20.11 -2.83
N ILE A 31 -6.88 19.66 -4.09
CA ILE A 31 -7.67 18.47 -4.45
C ILE A 31 -7.08 17.23 -3.79
N ASP A 32 -5.77 17.06 -3.81
CA ASP A 32 -5.10 15.91 -3.18
C ASP A 32 -5.33 15.90 -1.66
N VAL A 33 -5.12 17.03 -0.99
CA VAL A 33 -5.37 17.15 0.45
C VAL A 33 -6.85 16.91 0.78
N PHE A 34 -7.77 17.42 -0.03
CA PHE A 34 -9.20 17.16 0.13
C PHE A 34 -9.55 15.67 0.01
N LEU A 35 -9.04 15.00 -1.03
CA LEU A 35 -9.29 13.58 -1.26
C LEU A 35 -8.66 12.69 -0.17
N VAL A 36 -7.45 13.02 0.27
CA VAL A 36 -6.78 12.33 1.38
C VAL A 36 -7.60 12.46 2.67
N ASN A 37 -8.05 13.68 3.02
CA ASN A 37 -8.89 13.89 4.19
C ASN A 37 -10.24 13.16 4.04
N LEU A 38 -10.85 13.18 2.85
CA LEU A 38 -12.09 12.46 2.61
C LEU A 38 -11.93 10.95 2.81
N ILE A 39 -10.82 10.35 2.36
CA ILE A 39 -10.51 8.95 2.62
C ILE A 39 -10.37 8.70 4.12
N PHE A 40 -9.61 9.55 4.83
CA PHE A 40 -9.42 9.43 6.28
C PHE A 40 -10.75 9.47 7.05
N PHE A 41 -11.59 10.47 6.77
CA PHE A 41 -12.90 10.57 7.42
C PHE A 41 -13.84 9.42 7.04
N ASN A 42 -13.76 8.88 5.84
CA ASN A 42 -14.51 7.68 5.46
C ASN A 42 -14.17 6.48 6.33
N ILE A 43 -12.88 6.25 6.55
CA ILE A 43 -12.41 5.16 7.40
C ILE A 43 -12.92 5.35 8.84
N LEU A 44 -12.78 6.57 9.36
CA LEU A 44 -13.29 6.91 10.70
C LEU A 44 -14.80 6.65 10.79
N MET A 45 -15.57 7.05 9.78
CA MET A 45 -17.01 6.80 9.74
C MET A 45 -17.35 5.31 9.68
N VAL A 46 -16.63 4.51 8.88
CA VAL A 46 -16.83 3.05 8.85
C VAL A 46 -16.54 2.43 10.22
N ILE A 47 -15.51 2.88 10.93
CA ILE A 47 -15.20 2.40 12.28
C ILE A 47 -16.32 2.79 13.26
N LEU A 48 -16.75 4.05 13.24
CA LEU A 48 -17.82 4.54 14.13
C LEU A 48 -19.19 3.89 13.83
N GLU A 49 -19.46 3.54 12.57
CA GLU A 49 -20.69 2.83 12.16
C GLU A 49 -20.79 1.43 12.81
N THR A 50 -19.68 0.81 13.21
CA THR A 50 -19.68 -0.48 13.91
C THR A 50 -20.18 -0.38 15.35
N VAL A 51 -20.20 0.81 15.93
CA VAL A 51 -20.70 1.05 17.29
C VAL A 51 -22.21 1.25 17.23
N GLU A 52 -23.00 0.24 17.61
CA GLU A 52 -24.45 0.23 17.47
C GLU A 52 -25.14 1.48 18.05
N THR A 53 -24.72 1.93 19.23
CA THR A 53 -25.27 3.11 19.88
C THR A 53 -25.09 4.39 19.05
N LEU A 54 -23.91 4.54 18.41
CA LEU A 54 -23.63 5.68 17.53
C LEU A 54 -24.38 5.54 16.21
N TYR A 55 -24.42 4.34 15.65
CA TYR A 55 -25.11 4.07 14.40
C TYR A 55 -26.59 4.44 14.50
N PHE A 56 -27.31 3.96 15.52
CA PHE A 56 -28.74 4.26 15.68
C PHE A 56 -29.00 5.75 15.93
N LYS A 57 -28.12 6.42 16.70
CA LYS A 57 -28.27 7.86 17.02
C LYS A 57 -28.01 8.75 15.82
N TYR A 58 -27.03 8.42 14.97
CA TYR A 58 -26.54 9.28 13.88
C TYR A 58 -26.73 8.66 12.49
N LYS A 59 -27.65 7.71 12.34
CA LYS A 59 -27.87 6.94 11.10
C LYS A 59 -27.95 7.80 9.83
N LEU A 60 -28.68 8.89 9.86
CA LEU A 60 -28.83 9.78 8.72
C LEU A 60 -27.51 10.45 8.32
N TRP A 61 -26.69 10.85 9.29
CA TRP A 61 -25.38 11.43 9.05
C TRP A 61 -24.43 10.44 8.36
N PHE A 62 -24.43 9.17 8.81
CA PHE A 62 -23.64 8.11 8.16
C PHE A 62 -24.07 7.91 6.70
N ILE A 63 -25.39 7.87 6.44
CA ILE A 63 -25.92 7.70 5.08
C ILE A 63 -25.57 8.89 4.18
N TYR A 64 -25.75 10.13 4.65
CA TYR A 64 -25.43 11.31 3.85
C TYR A 64 -23.95 11.46 3.58
N PHE A 65 -23.11 11.19 4.57
CA PHE A 65 -21.66 11.22 4.40
C PHE A 65 -21.20 10.15 3.42
N GLU A 66 -21.74 8.94 3.51
CA GLU A 66 -21.47 7.85 2.58
C GLU A 66 -21.86 8.22 1.15
N LEU A 67 -23.08 8.75 0.95
CA LEU A 67 -23.55 9.18 -0.37
C LEU A 67 -22.67 10.29 -0.96
N PHE A 68 -22.32 11.29 -0.15
CA PHE A 68 -21.40 12.35 -0.55
C PHE A 68 -20.04 11.79 -1.00
N SER A 69 -19.45 10.92 -0.19
CA SER A 69 -18.13 10.34 -0.46
C SER A 69 -18.12 9.48 -1.72
N VAL A 70 -19.14 8.62 -1.89
CA VAL A 70 -19.28 7.78 -3.10
C VAL A 70 -19.47 8.64 -4.32
N THR A 71 -20.22 9.73 -4.23
CA THR A 71 -20.40 10.68 -5.33
C THR A 71 -19.08 11.32 -5.72
N VAL A 72 -18.30 11.81 -4.75
CA VAL A 72 -16.99 12.42 -5.01
C VAL A 72 -16.03 11.41 -5.63
N PHE A 73 -15.90 10.21 -5.08
CA PHE A 73 -15.00 9.18 -5.63
C PHE A 73 -15.45 8.69 -7.01
N SER A 74 -16.76 8.62 -7.27
CA SER A 74 -17.27 8.28 -8.59
C SER A 74 -16.96 9.36 -9.62
N LEU A 75 -17.13 10.63 -9.26
CA LEU A 75 -16.75 11.76 -10.11
C LEU A 75 -15.24 11.78 -10.39
N GLU A 76 -14.43 11.52 -9.37
CA GLU A 76 -12.98 11.37 -9.50
C GLU A 76 -12.63 10.25 -10.49
N TYR A 77 -13.19 9.04 -10.32
CA TYR A 77 -12.97 7.90 -11.21
C TYR A 77 -13.37 8.19 -12.67
N ILE A 78 -14.56 8.76 -12.86
CA ILE A 78 -15.06 9.13 -14.19
C ILE A 78 -14.17 10.19 -14.83
N SER A 79 -13.73 11.19 -14.08
CA SER A 79 -12.86 12.26 -14.57
C SER A 79 -11.48 11.72 -14.97
N ARG A 80 -10.92 10.80 -14.20
CA ARG A 80 -9.68 10.09 -14.52
C ARG A 80 -9.83 9.20 -15.75
N PHE A 81 -10.90 8.43 -15.85
CA PHE A 81 -11.21 7.63 -17.04
C PHE A 81 -11.36 8.47 -18.29
N TRP A 82 -11.97 9.66 -18.17
CA TRP A 82 -12.11 10.58 -19.27
C TRP A 82 -10.77 11.21 -19.67
N SER A 83 -9.92 11.56 -18.73
CA SER A 83 -8.66 12.26 -18.95
C SER A 83 -7.46 11.35 -19.22
N CYS A 84 -7.52 10.04 -18.93
CA CYS A 84 -6.40 9.09 -19.08
C CYS A 84 -5.81 9.02 -20.50
N VAL A 85 -6.56 9.46 -21.50
CA VAL A 85 -6.13 9.51 -22.91
C VAL A 85 -5.01 10.53 -23.14
N GLU A 86 -4.82 11.50 -22.24
CA GLU A 86 -3.72 12.48 -22.33
C GLU A 86 -2.34 11.83 -22.06
N ASN A 87 -2.31 10.75 -21.28
CA ASN A 87 -1.10 9.97 -20.98
C ASN A 87 -0.89 8.78 -21.95
N LYS A 88 -1.40 8.86 -23.16
CA LYS A 88 -1.22 7.82 -24.16
C LYS A 88 0.10 7.97 -24.93
N ALA A 89 0.69 6.84 -25.35
CA ALA A 89 1.78 6.85 -26.30
C ALA A 89 1.32 7.42 -27.67
N LYS A 90 2.21 8.09 -28.43
CA LYS A 90 1.89 8.70 -29.72
C LYS A 90 1.22 7.75 -30.72
N SER A 91 1.51 6.45 -30.63
CA SER A 91 0.96 5.40 -31.51
C SER A 91 -0.31 4.74 -30.98
N GLU A 92 -0.80 5.10 -29.80
CA GLU A 92 -1.91 4.42 -29.12
C GLU A 92 -3.26 5.09 -29.42
N THR A 93 -4.29 4.28 -29.68
CA THR A 93 -5.65 4.78 -29.87
C THR A 93 -6.31 5.10 -28.53
N ASN A 94 -7.26 6.05 -28.52
CA ASN A 94 -8.00 6.45 -27.31
C ASN A 94 -8.70 5.26 -26.62
N GLY A 95 -9.20 4.29 -27.39
CA GLY A 95 -9.84 3.09 -26.85
C GLY A 95 -8.87 2.18 -26.10
N LYS A 96 -7.67 1.95 -26.66
CA LYS A 96 -6.62 1.17 -26.00
C LYS A 96 -6.13 1.84 -24.73
N ALA A 97 -5.96 3.16 -24.71
CA ALA A 97 -5.56 3.91 -23.54
C ALA A 97 -6.59 3.77 -22.39
N ARG A 98 -7.89 3.85 -22.69
CA ARG A 98 -8.96 3.64 -21.70
C ARG A 98 -8.99 2.20 -21.19
N LEU A 99 -8.83 1.21 -22.07
CA LEU A 99 -8.78 -0.19 -21.66
C LEU A 99 -7.59 -0.46 -20.73
N ARG A 100 -6.40 0.05 -21.10
CA ARG A 100 -5.21 -0.03 -20.26
C ARG A 100 -5.43 0.63 -18.88
N TYR A 101 -6.14 1.78 -18.86
CA TYR A 101 -6.46 2.46 -17.60
C TYR A 101 -7.36 1.61 -16.70
N ILE A 102 -8.44 1.02 -17.22
CA ILE A 102 -9.37 0.17 -16.44
C ILE A 102 -8.62 -0.98 -15.76
N PHE A 103 -7.65 -1.59 -16.45
CA PHE A 103 -6.84 -2.68 -15.91
C PHE A 103 -5.58 -2.21 -15.15
N SER A 104 -5.40 -0.90 -14.98
CA SER A 104 -4.31 -0.38 -14.17
C SER A 104 -4.57 -0.62 -12.68
N PHE A 105 -3.51 -0.84 -11.92
CA PHE A 105 -3.58 -1.05 -10.47
C PHE A 105 -4.34 0.09 -9.77
N SER A 106 -4.06 1.33 -10.16
CA SER A 106 -4.73 2.51 -9.60
C SER A 106 -6.23 2.57 -9.89
N ALA A 107 -6.66 2.22 -11.13
CA ALA A 107 -8.08 2.22 -11.47
C ALA A 107 -8.85 1.10 -10.77
N ILE A 108 -8.21 -0.06 -10.58
CA ILE A 108 -8.79 -1.18 -9.82
C ILE A 108 -9.00 -0.77 -8.36
N ILE A 109 -8.04 -0.09 -7.75
CA ILE A 109 -8.17 0.44 -6.38
C ILE A 109 -9.35 1.43 -6.30
N ASP A 110 -9.43 2.37 -7.23
CA ASP A 110 -10.53 3.34 -7.27
C ASP A 110 -11.88 2.64 -7.41
N LEU A 111 -11.98 1.59 -8.24
CA LEU A 111 -13.19 0.81 -8.42
C LEU A 111 -13.57 0.02 -7.16
N ILE A 112 -12.60 -0.66 -6.53
CA ILE A 112 -12.81 -1.39 -5.27
C ILE A 112 -13.29 -0.45 -4.16
N ALA A 113 -12.82 0.79 -4.12
CA ALA A 113 -13.24 1.78 -3.14
C ALA A 113 -14.73 2.21 -3.29
N ILE A 114 -15.27 2.18 -4.51
CA ILE A 114 -16.63 2.64 -4.85
C ILE A 114 -17.61 1.46 -4.86
N LEU A 115 -17.19 0.31 -5.37
CA LEU A 115 -18.03 -0.84 -5.68
C LEU A 115 -18.90 -1.33 -4.50
N PRO A 116 -18.38 -1.48 -3.26
CA PRO A 116 -19.18 -1.96 -2.13
C PRO A 116 -20.42 -1.09 -1.87
N SER A 117 -20.27 0.22 -1.96
CA SER A 117 -21.36 1.16 -1.71
C SER A 117 -22.34 1.21 -2.87
N LEU A 118 -21.87 1.10 -4.10
CA LEU A 118 -22.76 0.99 -5.26
C LEU A 118 -23.59 -0.30 -5.20
N LEU A 119 -22.97 -1.43 -4.84
CA LEU A 119 -23.69 -2.69 -4.67
C LEU A 119 -24.74 -2.61 -3.55
N ALA A 120 -24.39 -2.01 -2.42
CA ALA A 120 -25.33 -1.81 -1.31
C ALA A 120 -26.52 -0.90 -1.69
N PHE A 121 -26.28 0.07 -2.56
CA PHE A 121 -27.33 0.96 -3.07
C PHE A 121 -28.23 0.28 -4.12
N LEU A 122 -27.63 -0.51 -5.04
CA LEU A 122 -28.35 -1.19 -6.12
C LEU A 122 -29.17 -2.40 -5.63
N PHE A 123 -28.72 -3.06 -4.56
CA PHE A 123 -29.33 -4.28 -4.02
C PHE A 123 -29.70 -4.14 -2.53
N PRO A 124 -30.64 -3.24 -2.19
CA PRO A 124 -30.96 -2.94 -0.79
C PRO A 124 -31.63 -4.11 -0.05
N THR A 125 -32.20 -5.07 -0.77
CA THR A 125 -32.90 -6.25 -0.22
C THR A 125 -32.00 -7.39 0.16
N VAL A 126 -30.75 -7.40 -0.31
CA VAL A 126 -29.76 -8.44 0.01
C VAL A 126 -29.02 -8.07 1.30
N ASP A 127 -28.81 -9.03 2.19
CA ASP A 127 -27.98 -8.81 3.39
C ASP A 127 -26.50 -8.64 2.97
N LEU A 128 -26.14 -7.39 2.70
CA LEU A 128 -24.81 -6.99 2.25
C LEU A 128 -23.92 -6.53 3.41
N ARG A 129 -24.10 -7.08 4.64
CA ARG A 129 -23.25 -6.73 5.80
C ARG A 129 -21.78 -6.93 5.50
N PHE A 130 -21.44 -8.04 4.86
CA PHE A 130 -20.07 -8.31 4.41
C PHE A 130 -19.59 -7.28 3.39
N VAL A 131 -20.43 -6.92 2.42
CA VAL A 131 -20.10 -5.91 1.39
C VAL A 131 -19.87 -4.53 2.04
N ARG A 132 -20.62 -4.20 3.09
CA ARG A 132 -20.36 -2.97 3.87
C ARG A 132 -18.99 -2.96 4.52
N ALA A 133 -18.55 -4.10 5.08
CA ALA A 133 -17.21 -4.21 5.65
C ALA A 133 -16.10 -3.99 4.61
N LEU A 134 -16.33 -4.35 3.34
CA LEU A 134 -15.37 -4.12 2.24
C LEU A 134 -15.09 -2.63 1.96
N ARG A 135 -15.89 -1.70 2.50
CA ARG A 135 -15.63 -0.26 2.39
C ARG A 135 -14.28 0.13 2.97
N ILE A 136 -13.73 -0.69 3.91
CA ILE A 136 -12.38 -0.49 4.47
C ILE A 136 -11.29 -0.50 3.39
N PHE A 137 -11.50 -1.18 2.25
CA PHE A 137 -10.55 -1.17 1.13
C PHE A 137 -10.34 0.19 0.47
N ARG A 138 -11.15 1.21 0.81
CA ARG A 138 -10.87 2.60 0.44
C ARG A 138 -9.52 3.08 0.98
N LEU A 139 -9.00 2.47 2.05
CA LEU A 139 -7.63 2.68 2.53
C LEU A 139 -6.59 2.53 1.43
N LEU A 140 -6.80 1.61 0.50
CA LEU A 140 -5.86 1.39 -0.60
C LEU A 140 -5.68 2.63 -1.48
N LYS A 141 -6.65 3.56 -1.50
CA LYS A 141 -6.53 4.83 -2.23
C LYS A 141 -5.39 5.72 -1.71
N PHE A 142 -4.96 5.57 -0.44
CA PHE A 142 -3.79 6.27 0.08
C PHE A 142 -2.52 5.98 -0.71
N SER A 143 -2.40 4.77 -1.30
CA SER A 143 -1.24 4.42 -2.11
C SER A 143 -1.00 5.38 -3.28
N ARG A 144 -2.05 6.02 -3.77
CA ARG A 144 -1.95 6.98 -4.88
C ARG A 144 -1.33 8.32 -4.46
N TYR A 145 -1.58 8.73 -3.20
CA TYR A 145 -1.18 10.05 -2.69
C TYR A 145 0.10 10.00 -1.86
N SER A 146 0.69 8.82 -1.67
CA SER A 146 1.90 8.64 -0.87
C SER A 146 3.00 7.96 -1.67
N ASN A 147 4.06 8.71 -1.97
CA ASN A 147 5.25 8.17 -2.61
C ASN A 147 5.90 7.07 -1.76
N SER A 148 5.83 7.19 -0.42
CA SER A 148 6.36 6.18 0.50
C SER A 148 5.61 4.85 0.38
N ILE A 149 4.28 4.87 0.26
CA ILE A 149 3.48 3.65 0.05
C ILE A 149 3.79 3.04 -1.33
N ASN A 150 3.93 3.86 -2.37
CA ASN A 150 4.31 3.37 -3.69
C ASN A 150 5.70 2.71 -3.65
N THR A 151 6.66 3.32 -2.97
CA THR A 151 8.00 2.75 -2.77
C THR A 151 7.92 1.40 -2.06
N LEU A 152 7.10 1.31 -0.99
CA LEU A 152 6.86 0.04 -0.29
C LEU A 152 6.31 -1.03 -1.23
N LEU A 153 5.30 -0.71 -2.04
CA LEU A 153 4.70 -1.65 -2.98
C LEU A 153 5.70 -2.09 -4.07
N VAL A 154 6.54 -1.18 -4.57
CA VAL A 154 7.60 -1.51 -5.54
C VAL A 154 8.59 -2.47 -4.92
N VAL A 155 9.09 -2.19 -3.71
CA VAL A 155 10.06 -3.05 -3.00
C VAL A 155 9.45 -4.43 -2.71
N LEU A 156 8.20 -4.50 -2.25
CA LEU A 156 7.48 -5.76 -2.03
C LEU A 156 7.35 -6.57 -3.33
N TRP A 157 7.02 -5.90 -4.42
CA TRP A 157 6.87 -6.55 -5.72
C TRP A 157 8.21 -7.08 -6.26
N ASP A 158 9.27 -6.30 -6.13
CA ASP A 158 10.62 -6.71 -6.54
C ASP A 158 11.09 -7.93 -5.75
N GLN A 159 10.78 -7.98 -4.46
CA GLN A 159 11.16 -9.08 -3.57
C GLN A 159 10.15 -10.22 -3.48
N ARG A 160 9.09 -10.21 -4.31
CA ARG A 160 8.02 -11.24 -4.23
C ARG A 160 8.50 -12.68 -4.28
N LYS A 161 9.60 -12.96 -5.01
CA LYS A 161 10.19 -14.31 -5.08
C LYS A 161 10.88 -14.69 -3.78
N SER A 162 11.68 -13.80 -3.22
CA SER A 162 12.40 -14.03 -1.96
C SER A 162 11.43 -14.12 -0.78
N LEU A 163 10.44 -13.21 -0.74
CA LEU A 163 9.36 -13.24 0.25
C LEU A 163 8.51 -14.51 0.11
N GLY A 164 8.16 -14.91 -1.13
CA GLY A 164 7.44 -16.15 -1.38
C GLY A 164 8.17 -17.37 -0.86
N ALA A 165 9.49 -17.45 -1.05
CA ALA A 165 10.31 -18.53 -0.50
C ALA A 165 10.34 -18.50 1.04
N ALA A 166 10.48 -17.33 1.66
CA ALA A 166 10.45 -17.18 3.12
C ALA A 166 9.10 -17.60 3.71
N PHE A 167 7.99 -17.16 3.13
CA PHE A 167 6.64 -17.58 3.55
C PHE A 167 6.37 -19.06 3.31
N PHE A 168 6.92 -19.65 2.25
CA PHE A 168 6.82 -21.07 1.99
C PHE A 168 7.57 -21.90 3.05
N ILE A 169 8.77 -21.47 3.46
CA ILE A 169 9.51 -22.09 4.56
C ILE A 169 8.70 -21.99 5.86
N LEU A 170 8.15 -20.81 6.14
CA LEU A 170 7.32 -20.58 7.32
C LEU A 170 6.09 -21.48 7.32
N PHE A 171 5.45 -21.69 6.17
CA PHE A 171 4.33 -22.60 6.00
C PHE A 171 4.73 -24.07 6.27
N ILE A 172 5.90 -24.51 5.77
CA ILE A 172 6.42 -25.85 6.07
C ILE A 172 6.63 -26.05 7.57
N VAL A 173 7.30 -25.07 8.22
CA VAL A 173 7.54 -25.11 9.68
C VAL A 173 6.21 -25.12 10.45
N LEU A 174 5.22 -24.34 10.00
CA LEU A 174 3.87 -24.36 10.56
C LEU A 174 3.22 -25.74 10.51
N ILE A 175 3.27 -26.42 9.35
CA ILE A 175 2.69 -27.76 9.19
C ILE A 175 3.43 -28.79 10.05
N ILE A 176 4.76 -28.75 10.06
CA ILE A 176 5.57 -29.67 10.88
C ILE A 176 5.28 -29.46 12.37
N SER A 177 5.26 -28.22 12.82
CA SER A 177 4.96 -27.86 14.21
C SER A 177 3.58 -28.31 14.64
N SER A 178 2.56 -28.05 13.81
CA SER A 178 1.17 -28.42 14.07
C SER A 178 0.98 -29.93 14.10
N SER A 179 1.59 -30.64 13.16
CA SER A 179 1.51 -32.10 13.09
C SER A 179 2.20 -32.79 14.27
N GLY A 180 3.39 -32.27 14.66
CA GLY A 180 4.11 -32.79 15.81
C GLY A 180 3.35 -32.56 17.12
N MET A 181 2.81 -31.33 17.31
CA MET A 181 2.04 -31.02 18.52
C MET A 181 0.73 -31.82 18.57
N TYR A 182 0.03 -31.99 17.43
CA TYR A 182 -1.13 -32.88 17.34
C TYR A 182 -0.81 -34.28 17.82
N ILE A 183 0.29 -34.89 17.37
CA ILE A 183 0.67 -36.27 17.75
C ILE A 183 0.91 -36.37 19.25
N VAL A 184 1.54 -35.39 19.86
CA VAL A 184 2.00 -35.46 21.26
C VAL A 184 0.92 -35.04 22.25
N GLU A 185 -0.01 -34.14 21.89
CA GLU A 185 -0.99 -33.56 22.83
C GLU A 185 -2.43 -34.04 22.59
N LYS A 186 -2.78 -34.66 21.46
CA LYS A 186 -4.17 -34.98 21.09
C LYS A 186 -4.90 -35.84 22.10
N ASP A 187 -4.20 -36.81 22.73
CA ASP A 187 -4.84 -37.78 23.65
C ASP A 187 -5.09 -37.15 25.04
N ILE A 188 -4.35 -36.07 25.38
CA ILE A 188 -4.45 -35.39 26.68
C ILE A 188 -5.29 -34.10 26.56
N GLN A 189 -5.19 -33.41 25.42
CA GLN A 189 -5.91 -32.17 25.14
C GLN A 189 -6.68 -32.27 23.81
N PRO A 190 -7.66 -33.19 23.65
CA PRO A 190 -8.38 -33.38 22.39
C PRO A 190 -9.14 -32.10 21.94
N ASP A 191 -9.63 -31.29 22.88
CA ASP A 191 -10.35 -30.07 22.56
C ASP A 191 -9.46 -28.94 21.97
N LYS A 192 -8.14 -28.99 22.24
CA LYS A 192 -7.18 -27.98 21.82
C LYS A 192 -6.26 -28.46 20.68
N PHE A 193 -5.89 -29.75 20.69
CA PHE A 193 -4.97 -30.38 19.76
C PHE A 193 -5.58 -31.61 19.05
N GLY A 194 -6.91 -31.74 19.02
CA GLY A 194 -7.62 -32.89 18.46
C GLY A 194 -7.52 -33.04 16.94
N SER A 195 -6.97 -32.04 16.24
CA SER A 195 -6.70 -32.12 14.81
C SER A 195 -5.51 -31.23 14.45
N ILE A 196 -4.87 -31.48 13.27
CA ILE A 196 -3.80 -30.59 12.77
C ILE A 196 -4.28 -29.15 12.62
N PRO A 197 -5.46 -28.82 12.02
CA PRO A 197 -5.96 -27.45 11.96
C PRO A 197 -6.13 -26.77 13.33
N GLN A 198 -6.58 -27.50 14.37
CA GLN A 198 -6.65 -26.96 15.73
C GLN A 198 -5.24 -26.67 16.29
N SER A 199 -4.29 -27.57 16.08
CA SER A 199 -2.88 -27.39 16.47
C SER A 199 -2.20 -26.25 15.72
N MET A 200 -2.66 -25.91 14.50
CA MET A 200 -2.15 -24.77 13.73
C MET A 200 -2.37 -23.44 14.45
N TRP A 201 -3.45 -23.28 15.22
CA TRP A 201 -3.65 -22.09 16.02
C TRP A 201 -2.50 -21.87 16.99
N TRP A 202 -2.18 -22.90 17.80
CA TRP A 202 -1.05 -22.82 18.71
C TRP A 202 0.28 -22.55 17.98
N SER A 203 0.50 -23.27 16.87
CA SER A 203 1.74 -23.15 16.11
C SER A 203 1.93 -21.76 15.54
N ILE A 204 0.90 -21.15 14.94
CA ILE A 204 0.98 -19.80 14.37
C ILE A 204 1.25 -18.77 15.45
N VAL A 205 0.52 -18.84 16.58
CA VAL A 205 0.66 -17.94 17.70
C VAL A 205 2.05 -18.03 18.32
N THR A 206 2.61 -19.26 18.38
CA THR A 206 3.95 -19.53 18.92
C THR A 206 5.06 -19.10 17.96
N LEU A 207 4.97 -19.48 16.68
CA LEU A 207 5.95 -19.10 15.65
C LEU A 207 6.03 -17.58 15.47
N THR A 208 4.90 -16.88 15.51
CA THR A 208 4.86 -15.41 15.40
C THR A 208 5.21 -14.69 16.70
N THR A 209 5.58 -15.42 17.76
CA THR A 209 5.96 -14.90 19.09
C THR A 209 4.85 -14.10 19.79
N VAL A 210 3.55 -14.26 19.39
CA VAL A 210 2.41 -13.59 20.03
C VAL A 210 2.11 -14.17 21.40
N GLY A 211 1.98 -15.51 21.50
CA GLY A 211 1.86 -16.24 22.77
C GLY A 211 0.65 -15.86 23.61
N TYR A 212 -0.59 -15.92 23.10
CA TYR A 212 -1.80 -15.59 23.87
C TYR A 212 -1.96 -16.41 25.15
N GLY A 213 -1.41 -17.64 25.21
CA GLY A 213 -1.51 -18.51 26.40
C GLY A 213 -2.84 -19.23 26.55
N ASP A 214 -3.74 -19.13 25.60
CA ASP A 214 -5.03 -19.84 25.54
C ASP A 214 -4.86 -21.32 25.20
N VAL A 215 -3.85 -21.65 24.41
CA VAL A 215 -3.45 -23.02 24.01
C VAL A 215 -1.95 -23.16 24.24
N TYR A 216 -1.56 -24.22 24.98
CA TYR A 216 -0.15 -24.56 25.23
C TYR A 216 0.00 -26.04 25.55
N PRO A 217 1.18 -26.66 25.25
CA PRO A 217 1.43 -28.06 25.56
C PRO A 217 1.54 -28.30 27.06
N VAL A 218 0.90 -29.39 27.56
CA VAL A 218 0.96 -29.76 28.98
C VAL A 218 1.86 -30.97 29.21
N THR A 219 2.04 -31.85 28.21
CA THR A 219 2.93 -32.98 28.32
C THR A 219 4.40 -32.61 28.35
N SER A 220 5.25 -33.42 28.94
CA SER A 220 6.71 -33.18 28.95
C SER A 220 7.28 -33.21 27.53
N MET A 221 6.78 -34.16 26.68
CA MET A 221 7.19 -34.21 25.26
C MET A 221 6.71 -33.02 24.47
N GLY A 222 5.47 -32.54 24.71
CA GLY A 222 4.93 -31.35 24.05
C GLY A 222 5.71 -30.12 24.43
N LYS A 223 6.10 -29.97 25.71
CA LYS A 223 6.94 -28.85 26.16
C LYS A 223 8.34 -28.90 25.55
N PHE A 224 8.96 -30.08 25.48
CA PHE A 224 10.26 -30.28 24.85
C PHE A 224 10.19 -29.94 23.34
N PHE A 225 9.24 -30.54 22.62
CA PHE A 225 9.02 -30.26 21.21
C PHE A 225 8.70 -28.77 20.95
N GLY A 226 7.83 -28.17 21.78
CA GLY A 226 7.49 -26.77 21.71
C GLY A 226 8.70 -25.85 21.89
N SER A 227 9.63 -26.19 22.79
CA SER A 227 10.86 -25.44 22.97
C SER A 227 11.73 -25.39 21.71
N ILE A 228 11.84 -26.52 20.99
CA ILE A 228 12.54 -26.57 19.69
C ILE A 228 11.82 -25.70 18.67
N ILE A 229 10.49 -25.77 18.60
CA ILE A 229 9.69 -24.98 17.66
C ILE A 229 9.82 -23.48 17.91
N ILE A 230 9.87 -23.06 19.20
CA ILE A 230 10.07 -21.64 19.53
C ILE A 230 11.41 -21.14 18.99
N ILE A 231 12.49 -21.88 19.18
CA ILE A 231 13.82 -21.51 18.66
C ILE A 231 13.82 -21.41 17.12
N LEU A 232 13.22 -22.39 16.45
CA LEU A 232 13.09 -22.39 14.99
C LEU A 232 12.20 -21.25 14.50
N GLY A 233 11.12 -20.94 15.25
CA GLY A 233 10.17 -19.87 14.94
C GLY A 233 10.83 -18.49 14.90
N ILE A 234 11.65 -18.17 15.88
CA ILE A 234 12.38 -16.89 15.94
C ILE A 234 13.21 -16.68 14.67
N GLY A 235 13.97 -17.69 14.25
CA GLY A 235 14.78 -17.62 13.03
C GLY A 235 13.94 -17.49 11.76
N THR A 236 12.85 -18.26 11.68
CA THR A 236 12.02 -18.32 10.47
C THR A 236 11.21 -17.03 10.25
N VAL A 237 10.64 -16.45 11.32
CA VAL A 237 9.86 -15.20 11.26
C VAL A 237 10.75 -14.00 10.97
N ALA A 238 12.03 -14.05 11.35
CA ALA A 238 13.00 -13.00 11.04
C ALA A 238 13.31 -12.89 9.53
N LEU A 239 13.13 -13.97 8.73
CA LEU A 239 13.47 -13.98 7.31
C LEU A 239 12.71 -12.93 6.49
N PRO A 240 11.36 -12.83 6.49
CA PRO A 240 10.66 -11.81 5.74
C PRO A 240 11.08 -10.38 6.14
N SER A 241 11.25 -10.12 7.43
CA SER A 241 11.68 -8.82 7.94
C SER A 241 13.09 -8.46 7.48
N GLY A 242 14.02 -9.41 7.53
CA GLY A 242 15.39 -9.22 7.04
C GLY A 242 15.45 -8.97 5.52
N ILE A 243 14.66 -9.71 4.74
CA ILE A 243 14.54 -9.51 3.29
C ILE A 243 14.04 -8.09 2.99
N LEU A 244 12.99 -7.64 3.68
CA LEU A 244 12.43 -6.31 3.47
C LEU A 244 13.42 -5.21 3.88
N ALA A 245 14.06 -5.31 5.03
CA ALA A 245 15.05 -4.33 5.49
C ALA A 245 16.21 -4.20 4.49
N SER A 246 16.76 -5.32 4.04
CA SER A 246 17.80 -5.34 3.02
C SER A 246 17.35 -4.75 1.68
N ALA A 247 16.11 -5.06 1.26
CA ALA A 247 15.55 -4.58 0.01
C ALA A 247 15.33 -3.06 0.02
N PHE A 248 14.87 -2.49 1.14
CA PHE A 248 14.75 -1.04 1.30
C PHE A 248 16.10 -0.35 1.23
N THR A 249 17.10 -0.86 1.93
CA THR A 249 18.47 -0.32 1.87
C THR A 249 19.01 -0.35 0.43
N GLU A 250 18.83 -1.46 -0.27
CA GLU A 250 19.28 -1.58 -1.66
C GLU A 250 18.50 -0.66 -2.60
N TYR A 251 17.19 -0.50 -2.42
CA TYR A 251 16.36 0.42 -3.19
C TYR A 251 16.84 1.87 -3.02
N THR A 252 17.06 2.31 -1.79
CA THR A 252 17.58 3.66 -1.48
C THR A 252 18.95 3.86 -2.12
N ARG A 253 19.87 2.89 -1.95
CA ARG A 253 21.20 2.96 -2.55
C ARG A 253 21.17 3.05 -4.08
N ARG A 254 20.30 2.30 -4.74
CA ARG A 254 20.12 2.38 -6.20
C ARG A 254 19.61 3.75 -6.64
N ASN A 255 18.69 4.33 -5.89
CA ASN A 255 18.14 5.65 -6.20
C ASN A 255 19.17 6.76 -5.96
N GLN A 256 19.92 6.72 -4.86
CA GLN A 256 21.05 7.62 -4.61
C GLN A 256 22.08 7.55 -5.75
N LYS A 257 22.43 6.32 -6.20
CA LYS A 257 23.35 6.15 -7.30
C LYS A 257 22.83 6.74 -8.62
N LYS A 258 21.55 6.58 -8.94
CA LYS A 258 20.96 7.19 -10.14
C LYS A 258 21.05 8.72 -10.11
N TYR A 259 20.77 9.33 -8.95
CA TYR A 259 20.92 10.77 -8.76
C TYR A 259 22.39 11.20 -8.88
N GLU A 260 23.29 10.47 -8.24
CA GLU A 260 24.74 10.69 -8.33
C GLU A 260 25.26 10.62 -9.78
N ASP A 261 24.86 9.60 -10.54
CA ASP A 261 25.29 9.44 -11.94
C ASP A 261 24.75 10.60 -12.82
N LYS A 262 23.51 11.07 -12.57
CA LYS A 262 22.96 12.23 -13.26
C LYS A 262 23.68 13.53 -12.89
N LEU A 263 23.95 13.74 -11.59
CA LEU A 263 24.70 14.87 -11.08
C LEU A 263 26.12 14.93 -11.69
N LYS A 264 26.81 13.78 -11.78
CA LYS A 264 28.12 13.69 -12.44
C LYS A 264 28.07 14.11 -13.90
N PHE A 265 27.04 13.68 -14.61
CA PHE A 265 26.86 14.04 -16.01
C PHE A 265 26.67 15.54 -16.18
N MET A 266 25.84 16.16 -15.34
CA MET A 266 25.60 17.62 -15.39
C MET A 266 26.81 18.44 -14.93
N LEU A 267 27.59 17.93 -14.01
CA LEU A 267 28.84 18.58 -13.56
C LEU A 267 29.99 18.44 -14.55
N SER A 268 29.80 17.86 -15.73
CA SER A 268 30.88 17.65 -16.71
C SER A 268 31.53 18.95 -17.21
N ASP A 269 30.74 20.04 -17.30
CA ASP A 269 31.20 21.39 -17.69
C ASP A 269 31.47 22.31 -16.47
N ASN A 270 31.31 21.78 -15.26
CA ASN A 270 31.53 22.46 -13.97
C ASN A 270 30.50 23.51 -13.57
N ILE A 271 29.40 23.67 -14.27
CA ILE A 271 28.33 24.63 -14.00
C ILE A 271 27.03 23.87 -14.05
N ILE A 272 26.20 24.03 -13.04
CA ILE A 272 24.81 23.54 -13.08
C ILE A 272 23.96 24.75 -13.41
N ASP A 273 23.36 24.75 -14.60
CA ASP A 273 22.44 25.82 -14.99
C ASP A 273 21.06 25.67 -14.31
N ALA A 274 20.17 26.65 -14.53
CA ALA A 274 18.86 26.68 -13.90
C ALA A 274 17.93 25.55 -14.40
N GLU A 275 18.13 25.09 -15.65
CA GLU A 275 17.35 24.01 -16.26
C GLU A 275 17.81 22.64 -15.71
N GLU A 276 19.11 22.44 -15.61
CA GLU A 276 19.72 21.26 -15.00
C GLU A 276 19.38 21.13 -13.52
N ARG A 277 19.37 22.25 -12.78
CA ARG A 277 18.95 22.25 -11.37
C ARG A 277 17.51 21.84 -11.21
N LYS A 278 16.62 22.31 -12.10
CA LYS A 278 15.23 21.87 -12.11
C LYS A 278 15.11 20.39 -12.42
N GLU A 279 15.86 19.87 -13.39
CA GLU A 279 15.86 18.45 -13.74
C GLU A 279 16.36 17.56 -12.58
N LEU A 280 17.37 18.02 -11.82
CA LEU A 280 17.84 17.33 -10.61
C LEU A 280 16.79 17.32 -9.50
N ASN A 281 16.10 18.44 -9.29
CA ASN A 281 15.02 18.51 -8.31
C ASN A 281 13.86 17.57 -8.69
N ASP A 282 13.43 17.59 -9.96
CA ASP A 282 12.40 16.68 -10.47
C ASP A 282 12.81 15.20 -10.33
N LEU A 283 14.11 14.91 -10.51
CA LEU A 283 14.66 13.57 -10.36
C LEU A 283 14.70 13.14 -8.89
N SER A 284 15.12 14.02 -7.97
CA SER A 284 15.18 13.71 -6.54
C SER A 284 13.79 13.38 -5.98
N GLU A 285 12.78 14.15 -6.41
CA GLU A 285 11.38 13.91 -6.04
C GLU A 285 10.87 12.55 -6.56
N LYS A 286 11.14 12.24 -7.85
CA LYS A 286 10.80 10.94 -8.46
C LYS A 286 11.49 9.75 -7.79
N LEU A 287 12.71 9.94 -7.32
CA LEU A 287 13.51 8.93 -6.62
C LEU A 287 13.18 8.85 -5.13
N ASN A 288 12.34 9.75 -4.61
CA ASN A 288 11.99 9.88 -3.20
C ASN A 288 13.23 9.96 -2.29
N LEU A 289 14.20 10.81 -2.68
CA LEU A 289 15.40 11.08 -1.89
C LEU A 289 15.12 12.15 -0.85
N SER A 290 15.70 12.01 0.34
CA SER A 290 15.63 13.04 1.37
C SER A 290 16.57 14.21 1.05
N ASP A 291 16.26 15.40 1.58
CA ASP A 291 17.14 16.55 1.44
C ASP A 291 18.53 16.28 2.01
N GLU A 292 18.62 15.51 3.09
CA GLU A 292 19.88 15.05 3.69
C GLU A 292 20.71 14.17 2.73
N ASP A 293 20.06 13.25 2.01
CA ASP A 293 20.74 12.42 1.01
C ASP A 293 21.28 13.24 -0.14
N ILE A 294 20.48 14.21 -0.62
CA ILE A 294 20.85 15.11 -1.73
C ILE A 294 22.05 15.94 -1.32
N GLU A 295 22.00 16.59 -0.15
CA GLU A 295 23.08 17.43 0.38
C GLU A 295 24.36 16.62 0.57
N ALA A 296 24.27 15.42 1.13
CA ALA A 296 25.43 14.54 1.30
C ALA A 296 26.10 14.17 -0.04
N ILE A 297 25.31 13.87 -1.07
CA ILE A 297 25.81 13.55 -2.41
C ILE A 297 26.46 14.80 -3.04
N GLU A 298 25.78 15.96 -3.00
CA GLU A 298 26.30 17.19 -3.59
C GLU A 298 27.61 17.65 -2.90
N ASP A 299 27.67 17.59 -1.57
CA ASP A 299 28.85 17.99 -0.81
C ASP A 299 30.04 17.04 -1.04
N HIS A 300 29.79 15.74 -1.22
CA HIS A 300 30.83 14.81 -1.61
C HIS A 300 31.51 15.26 -2.91
N TYR A 301 30.75 15.70 -3.92
CA TYR A 301 31.27 16.17 -5.19
C TYR A 301 31.94 17.55 -5.11
N LYS A 302 31.38 18.49 -4.35
CA LYS A 302 32.01 19.81 -4.10
C LYS A 302 33.35 19.68 -3.40
N ASN A 303 33.45 18.78 -2.41
CA ASN A 303 34.69 18.57 -1.65
C ASN A 303 35.76 17.79 -2.43
N LYS A 304 35.37 16.84 -3.29
CA LYS A 304 36.30 16.11 -4.15
C LYS A 304 36.97 17.05 -5.15
N LYS A 305 36.25 18.06 -5.63
CA LYS A 305 36.74 19.09 -6.55
C LYS A 305 37.71 20.08 -5.90
N LYS A 306 37.55 20.39 -4.62
CA LYS A 306 38.50 21.28 -3.89
C LYS A 306 39.85 20.62 -3.63
N LYS A 307 39.94 19.28 -3.80
CA LYS A 307 41.16 18.51 -3.54
C LYS A 307 41.90 18.07 -4.80
N SER A 308 41.35 18.22 -6.00
CA SER A 308 41.99 18.01 -7.28
C SER A 308 42.39 19.33 -7.95
#